data_0f6b90c93ea148faecea7037cfd3ff43
#
_entry.id   0f6b90c93ea148faecea7037cfd3ff43
#
_cell.length_a   1.000
_cell.length_b   1.000
_cell.length_c   1.000
_cell.angle_alpha   90.00
_cell.angle_beta   90.00
_cell.angle_gamma   90.00
#
_symmetry.space_group_name_H-M   'P 1'
#
loop_
_entity.id
_entity.type
_entity.pdbx_description
1 polymer ?
#
loop_
_entity_poly.entity_id
_entity_poly.type
_entity_poly.pdbx_seq_one_letter_code
_entity_poly.pdbx_strand_id
1 'polypeptide(L)'
;MTQQPLIMITGAKMTPAKRHFTSQFGRIEYLTYQGQHYKMNAAAGVVKQLAGQYDLLVVGYQPDDAAIFAETCGVPTDRFIPADLRRAADIERTASQAAALQQELGVPLYVVHYGGASDTKAALPHNSLLAHTWDMEAMAIPDLVENNCVTLVKLLQALRQHGVFARQPYTKVISVTAAAAVRAKAHLGLDVAQKAAGHGLLRSIALDLTPENIFITEIMPGSTDTGFFDNDYTMDEAIRVTRDLGYDKTPETYPLFTAEQIGDAVKYVITAQCNVREIALLPYGQFPHLGA
;
A
#
# COMPACT_ATOMS: atom_id res chain seq x y z
N MET A 1 -13.67 12.09 -25.44
CA MET A 1 -13.01 12.17 -24.12
C MET A 1 -13.14 10.81 -23.49
N THR A 2 -12.04 10.13 -23.13
CA THR A 2 -12.11 8.88 -22.40
C THR A 2 -12.68 9.16 -21.01
N GLN A 3 -13.75 8.48 -20.64
CA GLN A 3 -14.39 8.58 -19.34
C GLN A 3 -13.36 8.23 -18.24
N GLN A 4 -13.31 9.00 -17.15
CA GLN A 4 -12.40 8.73 -16.06
C GLN A 4 -12.75 7.39 -15.39
N PRO A 5 -11.76 6.57 -15.04
CA PRO A 5 -12.00 5.27 -14.39
C PRO A 5 -12.48 5.45 -12.95
N LEU A 6 -13.27 4.48 -12.48
CA LEU A 6 -13.46 4.21 -11.05
C LEU A 6 -12.17 3.60 -10.51
N ILE A 7 -11.65 4.12 -9.41
CA ILE A 7 -10.43 3.58 -8.77
C ILE A 7 -10.82 2.87 -7.47
N MET A 8 -10.67 1.56 -7.45
CA MET A 8 -10.78 0.78 -6.22
C MET A 8 -9.44 0.75 -5.51
N ILE A 9 -9.39 1.24 -4.27
CA ILE A 9 -8.17 1.30 -3.45
C ILE A 9 -8.37 0.39 -2.24
N THR A 10 -7.55 -0.65 -2.10
CA THR A 10 -7.65 -1.61 -1.01
C THR A 10 -6.52 -1.47 0.00
N GLY A 11 -6.81 -1.81 1.26
CA GLY A 11 -5.87 -1.75 2.36
C GLY A 11 -5.67 -0.34 2.93
N ALA A 12 -6.57 0.60 2.64
CA ALA A 12 -6.49 1.95 3.18
C ALA A 12 -6.73 1.96 4.70
N LYS A 13 -5.89 2.71 5.42
CA LYS A 13 -5.93 2.80 6.87
C LYS A 13 -5.43 4.15 7.36
N MET A 14 -6.14 4.70 8.34
CA MET A 14 -5.72 5.85 9.15
C MET A 14 -5.19 5.36 10.51
N THR A 15 -4.10 5.95 10.97
CA THR A 15 -3.50 5.59 12.27
C THR A 15 -3.26 6.86 13.08
N PRO A 16 -3.72 6.95 14.35
CA PRO A 16 -3.39 8.08 15.21
C PRO A 16 -1.88 8.31 15.26
N ALA A 17 -1.44 9.54 14.98
CA ALA A 17 -0.03 9.89 14.96
C ALA A 17 0.52 9.91 16.39
N LYS A 18 1.55 9.13 16.64
CA LYS A 18 2.30 9.12 17.92
C LYS A 18 3.55 9.97 17.84
N ARG A 19 4.16 10.08 16.66
CA ARG A 19 5.35 10.88 16.38
C ARG A 19 5.11 11.77 15.16
N HIS A 20 5.78 12.92 15.16
CA HIS A 20 5.78 13.84 14.03
C HIS A 20 7.18 13.87 13.43
N PHE A 21 7.29 13.64 12.14
CA PHE A 21 8.54 13.67 11.42
C PHE A 21 8.67 14.93 10.57
N THR A 22 9.90 15.20 10.17
CA THR A 22 10.23 16.27 9.22
C THR A 22 10.89 15.63 8.02
N SER A 23 10.36 15.86 6.83
CA SER A 23 11.04 15.49 5.60
C SER A 23 12.10 16.52 5.26
N GLN A 24 13.01 16.18 4.35
CA GLN A 24 13.98 17.17 3.84
C GLN A 24 13.33 18.33 3.06
N PHE A 25 12.03 18.22 2.76
CA PHE A 25 11.24 19.28 2.11
C PHE A 25 10.41 20.08 3.10
N GLY A 26 10.58 19.87 4.40
CA GLY A 26 9.88 20.54 5.47
C GLY A 26 9.10 19.58 6.37
N ARG A 27 8.31 20.18 7.28
CA ARG A 27 7.48 19.41 8.20
C ARG A 27 6.42 18.63 7.43
N ILE A 28 6.27 17.35 7.78
CA ILE A 28 5.19 16.52 7.24
C ILE A 28 3.87 16.98 7.89
N GLU A 29 2.89 17.31 7.07
CA GLU A 29 1.55 17.64 7.52
C GLU A 29 0.73 16.37 7.70
N TYR A 30 0.01 16.28 8.81
CA TYR A 30 -0.88 15.15 9.11
C TYR A 30 -2.33 15.59 9.01
N LEU A 31 -3.19 14.66 8.64
CA LEU A 31 -4.62 14.90 8.64
C LEU A 31 -5.11 15.09 10.08
N THR A 32 -6.07 15.99 10.26
CA THR A 32 -6.69 16.23 11.56
C THR A 32 -8.16 15.86 11.49
N TYR A 33 -8.59 14.98 12.39
CA TYR A 33 -9.98 14.60 12.56
C TYR A 33 -10.34 14.66 14.05
N GLN A 34 -11.38 15.43 14.39
CA GLN A 34 -11.84 15.64 15.77
C GLN A 34 -10.71 16.03 16.75
N GLY A 35 -9.77 16.88 16.29
CA GLY A 35 -8.63 17.34 17.07
C GLY A 35 -7.48 16.34 17.22
N GLN A 36 -7.60 15.14 16.70
CA GLN A 36 -6.54 14.13 16.67
C GLN A 36 -5.82 14.16 15.32
N HIS A 37 -4.48 14.09 15.34
CA HIS A 37 -3.67 13.92 14.14
C HIS A 37 -3.60 12.44 13.71
N TYR A 38 -3.71 12.21 12.41
CA TYR A 38 -3.65 10.88 11.81
C TYR A 38 -2.57 10.80 10.74
N LYS A 39 -1.88 9.68 10.71
CA LYS A 39 -1.00 9.25 9.63
C LYS A 39 -1.77 8.37 8.66
N MET A 40 -1.48 8.55 7.39
CA MET A 40 -1.98 7.72 6.31
C MET A 40 -1.01 6.58 6.05
N ASN A 41 -1.51 5.36 5.87
CA ASN A 41 -0.69 4.36 5.20
C ASN A 41 -0.59 4.67 3.69
N ALA A 42 0.20 3.90 2.95
CA ALA A 42 0.40 4.14 1.52
C ALA A 42 -0.92 4.20 0.73
N ALA A 43 -1.85 3.30 1.00
CA ALA A 43 -3.16 3.30 0.33
C ALA A 43 -4.00 4.53 0.69
N ALA A 44 -3.99 4.96 1.96
CA ALA A 44 -4.69 6.17 2.38
C ALA A 44 -4.09 7.44 1.73
N GLY A 45 -2.76 7.48 1.55
CA GLY A 45 -2.11 8.55 0.79
C GLY A 45 -2.55 8.60 -0.67
N VAL A 46 -2.75 7.42 -1.29
CA VAL A 46 -3.35 7.34 -2.63
C VAL A 46 -4.78 7.88 -2.63
N VAL A 47 -5.60 7.51 -1.64
CA VAL A 47 -6.96 8.07 -1.49
C VAL A 47 -6.90 9.59 -1.44
N LYS A 48 -6.06 10.16 -0.56
CA LYS A 48 -5.91 11.61 -0.41
C LYS A 48 -5.52 12.30 -1.72
N GLN A 49 -4.60 11.71 -2.47
CA GLN A 49 -4.07 12.30 -3.70
C GLN A 49 -5.05 12.22 -4.88
N LEU A 50 -5.92 11.19 -4.92
CA LEU A 50 -6.86 10.99 -6.02
C LEU A 50 -8.26 11.54 -5.73
N ALA A 51 -8.61 11.79 -4.47
CA ALA A 51 -9.90 12.32 -4.07
C ALA A 51 -10.21 13.66 -4.78
N GLY A 52 -11.46 13.83 -5.18
CA GLY A 52 -11.92 14.99 -5.95
C GLY A 52 -11.47 15.02 -7.42
N GLN A 53 -10.64 14.07 -7.85
CA GLN A 53 -10.20 13.94 -9.24
C GLN A 53 -10.78 12.68 -9.91
N TYR A 54 -11.07 11.65 -9.13
CA TYR A 54 -11.58 10.36 -9.59
C TYR A 54 -12.74 9.91 -8.71
N ASP A 55 -13.63 9.10 -9.26
CA ASP A 55 -14.54 8.30 -8.45
C ASP A 55 -13.72 7.22 -7.73
N LEU A 56 -13.85 7.16 -6.40
CA LEU A 56 -13.11 6.23 -5.57
C LEU A 56 -14.05 5.21 -4.93
N LEU A 57 -13.57 3.97 -4.81
CA LEU A 57 -14.10 2.93 -3.94
C LEU A 57 -12.99 2.51 -2.98
N VAL A 58 -13.11 2.87 -1.73
CA VAL A 58 -12.07 2.64 -0.73
C VAL A 58 -12.41 1.39 0.08
N VAL A 59 -11.44 0.51 0.25
CA VAL A 59 -11.59 -0.72 1.04
C VAL A 59 -10.57 -0.70 2.17
N GLY A 60 -11.06 -0.75 3.40
CA GLY A 60 -10.22 -0.71 4.60
C GLY A 60 -10.70 -1.70 5.66
N TYR A 61 -9.81 -2.05 6.57
CA TYR A 61 -10.13 -3.03 7.62
C TYR A 61 -11.01 -2.44 8.73
N GLN A 62 -10.81 -1.17 9.08
CA GLN A 62 -11.47 -0.53 10.22
C GLN A 62 -12.70 0.27 9.74
N PRO A 63 -13.92 -0.05 10.23
CA PRO A 63 -15.13 0.68 9.81
C PRO A 63 -15.10 2.18 10.15
N ASP A 64 -14.46 2.54 11.25
CA ASP A 64 -14.39 3.92 11.73
C ASP A 64 -13.55 4.83 10.80
N ASP A 65 -12.66 4.25 9.99
CA ASP A 65 -11.90 4.99 8.98
C ASP A 65 -12.81 5.67 7.95
N ALA A 66 -14.02 5.15 7.71
CA ALA A 66 -15.00 5.74 6.78
C ALA A 66 -15.28 7.22 7.10
N ALA A 67 -15.53 7.54 8.37
CA ALA A 67 -15.81 8.91 8.80
C ALA A 67 -14.57 9.82 8.64
N ILE A 68 -13.39 9.27 8.94
CA ILE A 68 -12.13 10.01 8.78
C ILE A 68 -11.89 10.32 7.29
N PHE A 69 -12.06 9.36 6.38
CA PHE A 69 -11.91 9.56 4.95
C PHE A 69 -12.95 10.55 4.39
N ALA A 70 -14.18 10.50 4.90
CA ALA A 70 -15.23 11.42 4.48
C ALA A 70 -14.88 12.88 4.84
N GLU A 71 -14.48 13.13 6.08
CA GLU A 71 -14.19 14.49 6.54
C GLU A 71 -12.85 15.01 5.99
N THR A 72 -11.81 14.17 5.95
CA THR A 72 -10.45 14.64 5.62
C THR A 72 -10.07 14.52 4.15
N CYS A 73 -10.72 13.61 3.42
CA CYS A 73 -10.44 13.36 1.99
C CYS A 73 -11.64 13.60 1.08
N GLY A 74 -12.85 13.81 1.64
CA GLY A 74 -14.05 14.02 0.85
C GLY A 74 -14.57 12.75 0.16
N VAL A 75 -14.20 11.56 0.65
CA VAL A 75 -14.72 10.27 0.16
C VAL A 75 -16.05 9.98 0.85
N PRO A 76 -17.18 9.88 0.13
CA PRO A 76 -18.46 9.57 0.73
C PRO A 76 -18.42 8.24 1.51
N THR A 77 -19.12 8.16 2.64
CA THR A 77 -19.09 6.97 3.50
C THR A 77 -19.64 5.71 2.83
N ASP A 78 -20.55 5.84 1.89
CA ASP A 78 -21.09 4.75 1.05
C ASP A 78 -20.08 4.26 -0.01
N ARG A 79 -18.98 4.98 -0.20
CA ARG A 79 -17.83 4.60 -1.03
C ARG A 79 -16.71 3.96 -0.22
N PHE A 80 -16.93 3.68 1.06
CA PHE A 80 -16.00 2.96 1.90
C PHE A 80 -16.57 1.57 2.27
N ILE A 81 -15.81 0.52 1.97
CA ILE A 81 -16.14 -0.87 2.28
C ILE A 81 -15.25 -1.34 3.44
N PRO A 82 -15.80 -1.56 4.64
CA PRO A 82 -15.06 -2.22 5.69
C PRO A 82 -14.90 -3.71 5.34
N ALA A 83 -13.66 -4.18 5.12
CA ALA A 83 -13.40 -5.55 4.71
C ALA A 83 -12.04 -6.06 5.18
N ASP A 84 -12.01 -7.33 5.58
CA ASP A 84 -10.80 -8.12 5.77
C ASP A 84 -10.59 -9.02 4.54
N LEU A 85 -9.69 -8.61 3.65
CA LEU A 85 -9.46 -9.35 2.39
C LEU A 85 -8.79 -10.73 2.56
N ARG A 86 -8.52 -11.17 3.79
CA ARG A 86 -8.18 -12.57 4.10
C ARG A 86 -9.42 -13.47 4.11
N ARG A 87 -10.61 -12.88 4.31
CA ARG A 87 -11.88 -13.60 4.39
C ARG A 87 -12.54 -13.66 3.03
N ALA A 88 -12.86 -14.87 2.58
CA ALA A 88 -13.50 -15.08 1.28
C ALA A 88 -14.84 -14.31 1.14
N ALA A 89 -15.64 -14.27 2.20
CA ALA A 89 -16.91 -13.53 2.19
C ALA A 89 -16.72 -12.02 1.99
N ASP A 90 -15.66 -11.44 2.55
CA ASP A 90 -15.36 -10.01 2.40
C ASP A 90 -14.80 -9.71 1.00
N ILE A 91 -14.00 -10.62 0.43
CA ILE A 91 -13.54 -10.51 -0.96
C ILE A 91 -14.73 -10.53 -1.91
N GLU A 92 -15.64 -11.50 -1.75
CA GLU A 92 -16.83 -11.65 -2.59
C GLU A 92 -17.74 -10.42 -2.51
N ARG A 93 -18.00 -9.93 -1.30
CA ARG A 93 -18.78 -8.70 -1.08
C ARG A 93 -18.13 -7.50 -1.74
N THR A 94 -16.81 -7.34 -1.59
CA THR A 94 -16.04 -6.24 -2.18
C THR A 94 -16.11 -6.30 -3.71
N ALA A 95 -15.89 -7.47 -4.30
CA ALA A 95 -15.93 -7.66 -5.74
C ALA A 95 -17.33 -7.39 -6.32
N SER A 96 -18.38 -7.87 -5.65
CA SER A 96 -19.78 -7.64 -6.04
C SER A 96 -20.13 -6.15 -6.01
N GLN A 97 -19.77 -5.43 -4.95
CA GLN A 97 -20.03 -3.99 -4.83
C GLN A 97 -19.22 -3.19 -5.87
N ALA A 98 -17.96 -3.54 -6.11
CA ALA A 98 -17.14 -2.89 -7.12
C ALA A 98 -17.74 -3.09 -8.54
N ALA A 99 -18.21 -4.29 -8.85
CA ALA A 99 -18.85 -4.61 -10.12
C ALA A 99 -20.17 -3.85 -10.31
N ALA A 100 -21.00 -3.77 -9.28
CA ALA A 100 -22.24 -3.02 -9.30
C ALA A 100 -21.99 -1.53 -9.54
N LEU A 101 -21.03 -0.95 -8.82
CA LEU A 101 -20.67 0.45 -8.95
C LEU A 101 -20.05 0.75 -10.32
N GLN A 102 -19.17 -0.12 -10.83
CA GLN A 102 -18.63 0.00 -12.19
C GLN A 102 -19.74 0.04 -13.24
N GLN A 103 -20.75 -0.84 -13.08
CA GLN A 103 -21.88 -0.91 -14.01
C GLN A 103 -22.78 0.32 -13.91
N GLU A 104 -23.05 0.82 -12.70
CA GLU A 104 -23.83 2.01 -12.45
C GLU A 104 -23.18 3.24 -13.11
N LEU A 105 -21.88 3.42 -12.93
CA LEU A 105 -21.13 4.55 -13.47
C LEU A 105 -20.83 4.40 -14.96
N GLY A 106 -20.84 3.18 -15.50
CA GLY A 106 -20.52 2.90 -16.91
C GLY A 106 -19.06 3.19 -17.27
N VAL A 107 -18.13 3.13 -16.32
CA VAL A 107 -16.71 3.50 -16.47
C VAL A 107 -15.77 2.30 -16.28
N PRO A 108 -14.52 2.34 -16.79
CA PRO A 108 -13.51 1.34 -16.45
C PRO A 108 -13.22 1.31 -14.96
N LEU A 109 -12.89 0.13 -14.41
CA LEU A 109 -12.41 -0.03 -13.04
C LEU A 109 -10.91 -0.34 -13.03
N TYR A 110 -10.14 0.45 -12.28
CA TYR A 110 -8.74 0.19 -11.99
C TYR A 110 -8.58 -0.18 -10.51
N VAL A 111 -7.59 -0.99 -10.20
CA VAL A 111 -7.35 -1.50 -8.84
C VAL A 111 -6.02 -0.98 -8.33
N VAL A 112 -6.01 -0.40 -7.13
CA VAL A 112 -4.80 -0.10 -6.36
C VAL A 112 -4.84 -0.98 -5.11
N HIS A 113 -3.87 -1.86 -4.96
CA HIS A 113 -3.79 -2.80 -3.86
C HIS A 113 -2.60 -2.51 -2.95
N TYR A 114 -2.86 -2.46 -1.65
CA TYR A 114 -1.85 -2.41 -0.61
C TYR A 114 -2.11 -3.51 0.40
N GLY A 115 -1.21 -4.46 0.49
CA GLY A 115 -1.22 -5.51 1.51
C GLY A 115 -0.57 -5.01 2.80
N GLY A 116 -1.28 -5.12 3.91
CA GLY A 116 -0.81 -4.73 5.24
C GLY A 116 -0.44 -5.93 6.11
N ALA A 117 0.32 -5.69 7.16
CA ALA A 117 0.79 -6.72 8.10
C ALA A 117 0.39 -6.42 9.57
N SER A 118 -0.67 -5.64 9.79
CA SER A 118 -0.98 -5.08 11.12
C SER A 118 -1.13 -6.13 12.20
N ASP A 119 -1.93 -7.16 11.96
CA ASP A 119 -2.24 -8.16 12.98
C ASP A 119 -1.05 -9.08 13.25
N THR A 120 -0.38 -9.54 12.19
CA THR A 120 0.83 -10.33 12.32
C THR A 120 1.95 -9.54 13.01
N LYS A 121 2.09 -8.25 12.66
CA LYS A 121 3.04 -7.35 13.32
C LYS A 121 2.76 -7.23 14.82
N ALA A 122 1.50 -7.15 15.23
CA ALA A 122 1.12 -7.06 16.64
C ALA A 122 1.48 -8.33 17.45
N ALA A 123 1.58 -9.48 16.78
CA ALA A 123 1.98 -10.74 17.39
C ALA A 123 3.52 -10.93 17.46
N LEU A 124 4.29 -10.11 16.76
CA LEU A 124 5.75 -10.19 16.74
C LEU A 124 6.38 -9.53 17.96
N PRO A 125 7.61 -9.94 18.36
CA PRO A 125 8.39 -9.27 19.39
C PRO A 125 8.48 -7.77 19.11
N HIS A 126 8.31 -6.95 20.14
CA HIS A 126 8.32 -5.49 20.04
C HIS A 126 7.31 -4.89 19.05
N ASN A 127 6.31 -5.64 18.60
CA ASN A 127 5.35 -5.22 17.55
C ASN A 127 6.07 -4.69 16.30
N SER A 128 7.16 -5.32 15.88
CA SER A 128 8.03 -4.84 14.82
C SER A 128 8.35 -5.93 13.80
N LEU A 129 8.42 -5.53 12.52
CA LEU A 129 8.96 -6.38 11.44
C LEU A 129 10.51 -6.28 11.37
N LEU A 130 11.10 -5.31 12.06
CA LEU A 130 12.56 -5.27 12.24
C LEU A 130 12.93 -6.19 13.41
N ALA A 131 13.64 -7.27 13.09
CA ALA A 131 14.11 -8.22 14.08
C ALA A 131 15.43 -8.83 13.60
N HIS A 132 16.35 -9.08 14.54
CA HIS A 132 17.54 -9.84 14.24
C HIS A 132 17.16 -11.26 13.80
N THR A 133 17.95 -11.88 12.91
CA THR A 133 17.64 -13.20 12.35
C THR A 133 17.34 -14.26 13.42
N TRP A 134 18.02 -14.22 14.55
CA TRP A 134 17.82 -15.15 15.65
C TRP A 134 16.51 -14.95 16.44
N ASP A 135 15.92 -13.74 16.32
CA ASP A 135 14.67 -13.37 17.00
C ASP A 135 13.47 -13.44 16.06
N MET A 136 13.68 -13.89 14.82
CA MET A 136 12.62 -13.98 13.82
C MET A 136 11.65 -15.12 14.12
N GLU A 137 10.36 -14.77 14.13
CA GLU A 137 9.25 -15.72 14.15
C GLU A 137 9.01 -16.27 12.73
N ALA A 138 9.74 -17.31 12.33
CA ALA A 138 9.65 -17.89 10.98
C ALA A 138 8.22 -18.29 10.59
N MET A 139 7.39 -18.66 11.57
CA MET A 139 5.98 -19.01 11.35
C MET A 139 5.09 -17.83 10.95
N ALA A 140 5.55 -16.60 11.11
CA ALA A 140 4.84 -15.41 10.66
C ALA A 140 4.92 -15.20 9.14
N ILE A 141 5.86 -15.82 8.43
CA ILE A 141 6.06 -15.64 6.99
C ILE A 141 4.82 -16.03 6.15
N PRO A 142 4.16 -17.19 6.38
CA PRO A 142 2.97 -17.56 5.63
C PRO A 142 1.85 -16.51 5.70
N ASP A 143 1.54 -16.01 6.90
CA ASP A 143 0.50 -14.99 7.11
C ASP A 143 0.86 -13.67 6.42
N LEU A 144 2.13 -13.27 6.47
CA LEU A 144 2.60 -12.07 5.81
C LEU A 144 2.52 -12.20 4.28
N VAL A 145 2.85 -13.36 3.73
CA VAL A 145 2.71 -13.65 2.29
C VAL A 145 1.24 -13.67 1.91
N GLU A 146 0.35 -14.29 2.69
CA GLU A 146 -1.08 -14.26 2.41
C GLU A 146 -1.59 -12.83 2.34
N ASN A 147 -1.30 -12.01 3.34
CA ASN A 147 -1.76 -10.62 3.40
C ASN A 147 -1.26 -9.74 2.26
N ASN A 148 -0.04 -9.97 1.77
CA ASN A 148 0.57 -9.08 0.77
C ASN A 148 0.42 -9.58 -0.68
N CYS A 149 0.17 -10.86 -0.89
CA CYS A 149 0.21 -11.47 -2.22
C CYS A 149 -1.08 -12.19 -2.56
N VAL A 150 -1.47 -13.14 -1.70
CA VAL A 150 -2.60 -14.04 -1.99
C VAL A 150 -3.92 -13.30 -2.01
N THR A 151 -4.09 -12.30 -1.15
CA THR A 151 -5.30 -11.45 -1.11
C THR A 151 -5.54 -10.73 -2.43
N LEU A 152 -4.49 -10.23 -3.09
CA LEU A 152 -4.63 -9.59 -4.41
C LEU A 152 -5.13 -10.60 -5.46
N VAL A 153 -4.52 -11.78 -5.50
CA VAL A 153 -4.92 -12.82 -6.47
C VAL A 153 -6.38 -13.23 -6.27
N LYS A 154 -6.77 -13.50 -5.02
CA LYS A 154 -8.16 -13.85 -4.68
C LYS A 154 -9.14 -12.72 -5.10
N LEU A 155 -8.77 -11.47 -4.86
CA LEU A 155 -9.60 -10.32 -5.26
C LEU A 155 -9.74 -10.20 -6.78
N LEU A 156 -8.64 -10.35 -7.53
CA LEU A 156 -8.69 -10.32 -9.00
C LEU A 156 -9.54 -11.47 -9.56
N GLN A 157 -9.47 -12.66 -8.97
CA GLN A 157 -10.31 -13.80 -9.35
C GLN A 157 -11.80 -13.49 -9.11
N ALA A 158 -12.15 -12.92 -7.95
CA ALA A 158 -13.54 -12.54 -7.65
C ALA A 158 -14.04 -11.45 -8.61
N LEU A 159 -13.25 -10.39 -8.87
CA LEU A 159 -13.59 -9.35 -9.84
C LEU A 159 -13.81 -9.92 -11.25
N ARG A 160 -13.00 -10.90 -11.66
CA ARG A 160 -13.18 -11.62 -12.94
C ARG A 160 -14.50 -12.39 -12.96
N GLN A 161 -14.85 -13.12 -11.89
CA GLN A 161 -16.12 -13.86 -11.78
C GLN A 161 -17.33 -12.94 -11.88
N HIS A 162 -17.26 -11.70 -11.35
CA HIS A 162 -18.28 -10.67 -11.50
C HIS A 162 -18.24 -9.95 -12.87
N GLY A 163 -17.38 -10.39 -13.81
CA GLY A 163 -17.31 -9.86 -15.17
C GLY A 163 -16.73 -8.44 -15.29
N VAL A 164 -16.03 -7.94 -14.26
CA VAL A 164 -15.47 -6.57 -14.23
C VAL A 164 -14.56 -6.33 -15.42
N PHE A 165 -13.65 -7.25 -15.70
CA PHE A 165 -12.64 -7.07 -16.75
C PHE A 165 -13.20 -7.21 -18.17
N ALA A 166 -14.27 -7.97 -18.36
CA ALA A 166 -14.91 -8.14 -19.66
C ALA A 166 -15.69 -6.89 -20.14
N ARG A 167 -15.95 -5.93 -19.24
CA ARG A 167 -16.73 -4.73 -19.54
C ARG A 167 -15.89 -3.55 -20.00
N GLN A 168 -14.60 -3.72 -20.14
CA GLN A 168 -13.66 -2.62 -20.43
C GLN A 168 -12.55 -3.07 -21.39
N PRO A 169 -12.00 -2.16 -22.23
CA PRO A 169 -10.98 -2.51 -23.20
C PRO A 169 -9.66 -2.92 -22.57
N TYR A 170 -9.35 -2.38 -21.39
CA TYR A 170 -8.19 -2.73 -20.57
C TYR A 170 -8.39 -2.29 -19.13
N THR A 171 -7.63 -2.87 -18.22
CA THR A 171 -7.57 -2.41 -16.83
C THR A 171 -6.13 -2.26 -16.35
N LYS A 172 -5.94 -1.41 -15.35
CA LYS A 172 -4.68 -1.28 -14.62
C LYS A 172 -4.85 -1.79 -13.21
N VAL A 173 -3.94 -2.65 -12.79
CA VAL A 173 -3.81 -3.14 -11.43
C VAL A 173 -2.48 -2.65 -10.89
N ILE A 174 -2.51 -1.85 -9.85
CA ILE A 174 -1.33 -1.24 -9.24
C ILE A 174 -1.15 -1.85 -7.86
N SER A 175 -0.07 -2.58 -7.66
CA SER A 175 0.27 -3.13 -6.35
C SER A 175 1.35 -2.28 -5.70
N VAL A 176 1.05 -1.74 -4.52
CA VAL A 176 2.04 -1.00 -3.72
C VAL A 176 2.68 -1.97 -2.73
N THR A 177 3.95 -2.28 -2.96
CA THR A 177 4.73 -3.21 -2.16
C THR A 177 5.76 -2.48 -1.27
N ALA A 178 7.04 -2.70 -1.47
CA ALA A 178 8.12 -1.95 -0.85
C ALA A 178 9.45 -2.16 -1.59
N ALA A 179 10.39 -1.24 -1.44
CA ALA A 179 11.76 -1.41 -1.94
C ALA A 179 12.46 -2.65 -1.35
N ALA A 180 12.00 -3.15 -0.20
CA ALA A 180 12.42 -4.41 0.40
C ALA A 180 12.16 -5.63 -0.50
N ALA A 181 11.27 -5.53 -1.49
CA ALA A 181 11.02 -6.59 -2.48
C ALA A 181 12.26 -6.94 -3.31
N VAL A 182 13.11 -5.97 -3.58
CA VAL A 182 14.31 -6.11 -4.44
C VAL A 182 15.60 -5.72 -3.75
N ARG A 183 15.54 -5.29 -2.49
CA ARG A 183 16.68 -4.80 -1.73
C ARG A 183 16.66 -5.32 -0.31
N ALA A 184 17.60 -6.16 0.03
CA ALA A 184 17.74 -6.63 1.40
C ALA A 184 18.28 -5.52 2.32
N LYS A 185 17.85 -5.55 3.56
CA LYS A 185 18.40 -4.73 4.65
C LYS A 185 18.54 -5.61 5.90
N ALA A 186 19.61 -5.41 6.65
CA ALA A 186 19.78 -6.12 7.91
C ALA A 186 18.55 -5.92 8.81
N HIS A 187 18.17 -6.95 9.55
CA HIS A 187 17.04 -6.98 10.48
C HIS A 187 15.64 -6.78 9.86
N LEU A 188 15.53 -6.84 8.52
CA LEU A 188 14.26 -6.80 7.78
C LEU A 188 13.88 -8.14 7.15
N GLY A 189 14.42 -9.25 7.63
CA GLY A 189 14.23 -10.56 7.00
C GLY A 189 12.79 -10.96 6.76
N LEU A 190 11.88 -10.70 7.71
CA LEU A 190 10.44 -10.96 7.55
C LEU A 190 9.81 -10.06 6.47
N ASP A 191 10.12 -8.77 6.49
CA ASP A 191 9.60 -7.82 5.50
C ASP A 191 10.14 -8.13 4.10
N VAL A 192 11.44 -8.40 3.99
CA VAL A 192 12.07 -8.81 2.72
C VAL A 192 11.43 -10.09 2.18
N ALA A 193 11.25 -11.12 3.00
CA ALA A 193 10.69 -12.40 2.56
C ALA A 193 9.28 -12.23 1.96
N GLN A 194 8.37 -11.54 2.67
CA GLN A 194 7.02 -11.30 2.17
C GLN A 194 6.98 -10.44 0.91
N LYS A 195 7.77 -9.37 0.86
CA LYS A 195 7.79 -8.44 -0.27
C LYS A 195 8.45 -9.05 -1.50
N ALA A 196 9.52 -9.83 -1.33
CA ALA A 196 10.16 -10.57 -2.43
C ALA A 196 9.24 -11.67 -3.00
N ALA A 197 8.50 -12.38 -2.13
CA ALA A 197 7.48 -13.33 -2.59
C ALA A 197 6.40 -12.64 -3.43
N GLY A 198 5.91 -11.47 -2.97
CA GLY A 198 4.95 -10.66 -3.72
C GLY A 198 5.49 -10.17 -5.06
N HIS A 199 6.71 -9.68 -5.08
CA HIS A 199 7.39 -9.24 -6.31
C HIS A 199 7.48 -10.36 -7.35
N GLY A 200 7.96 -11.54 -6.95
CA GLY A 200 8.01 -12.71 -7.83
C GLY A 200 6.64 -13.10 -8.39
N LEU A 201 5.62 -13.12 -7.53
CA LEU A 201 4.24 -13.42 -7.93
C LEU A 201 3.70 -12.36 -8.92
N LEU A 202 3.84 -11.07 -8.62
CA LEU A 202 3.36 -9.98 -9.48
C LEU A 202 3.98 -10.03 -10.87
N ARG A 203 5.27 -10.34 -10.99
CA ARG A 203 5.95 -10.49 -12.28
C ARG A 203 5.39 -11.65 -13.09
N SER A 204 5.06 -12.77 -12.45
CA SER A 204 4.48 -13.94 -13.11
C SER A 204 3.04 -13.66 -13.56
N ILE A 205 2.15 -13.27 -12.65
CA ILE A 205 0.74 -13.05 -13.01
C ILE A 205 0.55 -11.90 -14.01
N ALA A 206 1.47 -10.95 -14.06
CA ALA A 206 1.44 -9.89 -15.07
C ALA A 206 1.63 -10.44 -16.50
N LEU A 207 2.42 -11.51 -16.66
CA LEU A 207 2.56 -12.18 -17.96
C LEU A 207 1.28 -12.95 -18.32
N ASP A 208 0.69 -13.62 -17.34
CA ASP A 208 -0.54 -14.40 -17.53
C ASP A 208 -1.73 -13.50 -17.89
N LEU A 209 -1.83 -12.30 -17.31
CA LEU A 209 -2.98 -11.41 -17.45
C LEU A 209 -2.85 -10.39 -18.59
N THR A 210 -1.64 -10.14 -19.10
CA THR A 210 -1.43 -9.23 -20.23
C THR A 210 -2.25 -9.62 -21.50
N PRO A 211 -2.40 -10.90 -21.89
CA PRO A 211 -3.25 -11.28 -23.01
C PRO A 211 -4.74 -10.94 -22.80
N GLU A 212 -5.19 -10.77 -21.56
CA GLU A 212 -6.54 -10.36 -21.20
C GLU A 212 -6.68 -8.81 -21.09
N ASN A 213 -5.67 -8.04 -21.50
CA ASN A 213 -5.58 -6.60 -21.35
C ASN A 213 -5.65 -6.11 -19.88
N ILE A 214 -5.14 -6.92 -18.96
CA ILE A 214 -4.97 -6.55 -17.55
C ILE A 214 -3.49 -6.27 -17.33
N PHE A 215 -3.16 -5.00 -17.09
CA PHE A 215 -1.78 -4.54 -16.94
C PHE A 215 -1.45 -4.31 -15.48
N ILE A 216 -0.45 -5.04 -14.98
CA ILE A 216 0.00 -4.95 -13.60
C ILE A 216 1.23 -4.05 -13.50
N THR A 217 1.15 -3.10 -12.58
CA THR A 217 2.27 -2.23 -12.16
C THR A 217 2.60 -2.51 -10.71
N GLU A 218 3.86 -2.67 -10.40
CA GLU A 218 4.35 -2.67 -9.02
C GLU A 218 5.00 -1.33 -8.68
N ILE A 219 4.57 -0.71 -7.56
CA ILE A 219 5.22 0.46 -6.97
C ILE A 219 5.91 0.01 -5.69
N MET A 220 7.21 0.24 -5.62
CA MET A 220 8.10 -0.19 -4.54
C MET A 220 8.63 1.02 -3.76
N PRO A 221 7.88 1.58 -2.82
CA PRO A 221 8.35 2.70 -2.02
C PRO A 221 9.41 2.27 -1.00
N GLY A 222 10.31 3.17 -0.71
CA GLY A 222 11.21 3.11 0.42
C GLY A 222 10.54 3.48 1.74
N SER A 223 11.33 3.97 2.68
CA SER A 223 10.84 4.37 4.01
C SER A 223 9.79 5.47 3.89
N THR A 224 8.60 5.21 4.42
CA THR A 224 7.44 6.10 4.33
C THR A 224 6.86 6.35 5.72
N ASP A 225 6.46 7.58 6.01
CA ASP A 225 5.81 7.93 7.27
C ASP A 225 4.35 7.47 7.30
N THR A 226 4.15 6.20 7.63
CA THR A 226 2.84 5.53 7.68
C THR A 226 2.45 5.03 9.07
N GLY A 227 3.12 5.52 10.11
CA GLY A 227 3.01 4.98 11.47
C GLY A 227 3.88 3.73 11.71
N PHE A 228 4.60 3.24 10.71
CA PHE A 228 5.54 2.12 10.87
C PHE A 228 6.68 2.47 11.83
N PHE A 229 7.17 3.69 11.76
CA PHE A 229 8.24 4.23 12.60
C PHE A 229 7.76 4.92 13.89
N ASP A 230 6.47 4.87 14.19
CA ASP A 230 5.92 5.37 15.46
C ASP A 230 6.21 4.45 16.64
N ASN A 231 6.65 3.23 16.37
CA ASN A 231 7.17 2.28 17.34
C ASN A 231 8.64 2.62 17.64
N ASP A 232 8.96 2.88 18.91
CA ASP A 232 10.31 3.29 19.36
C ASP A 232 11.37 2.27 18.96
N TYR A 233 11.11 0.99 19.24
CA TYR A 233 12.03 -0.08 18.86
C TYR A 233 12.29 -0.09 17.34
N THR A 234 11.25 0.08 16.53
CA THR A 234 11.40 0.09 15.08
C THR A 234 12.27 1.25 14.59
N MET A 235 12.08 2.44 15.16
CA MET A 235 12.89 3.61 14.81
C MET A 235 14.34 3.46 15.27
N ASP A 236 14.56 3.06 16.52
CA ASP A 236 15.89 2.89 17.08
C ASP A 236 16.69 1.82 16.32
N GLU A 237 16.03 0.72 15.96
CA GLU A 237 16.65 -0.34 15.19
C GLU A 237 16.96 0.09 13.74
N ALA A 238 16.08 0.86 13.12
CA ALA A 238 16.32 1.43 11.79
C ALA A 238 17.52 2.39 11.79
N ILE A 239 17.64 3.20 12.83
CA ILE A 239 18.78 4.11 13.04
C ILE A 239 20.06 3.32 13.29
N ARG A 240 20.01 2.31 14.17
CA ARG A 240 21.15 1.46 14.48
C ARG A 240 21.73 0.78 13.23
N VAL A 241 20.88 0.10 12.46
CA VAL A 241 21.28 -0.53 11.19
C VAL A 241 21.87 0.48 10.21
N THR A 242 21.33 1.69 10.19
CA THR A 242 21.82 2.77 9.31
C THR A 242 23.20 3.26 9.75
N ARG A 243 23.43 3.36 11.07
CA ARG A 243 24.72 3.74 11.65
C ARG A 243 25.79 2.67 11.41
N ASP A 244 25.43 1.39 11.51
CA ASP A 244 26.34 0.27 11.22
C ASP A 244 26.82 0.28 9.76
N LEU A 245 26.06 0.93 8.86
CA LEU A 245 26.45 1.19 7.47
C LEU A 245 27.27 2.47 7.28
N GLY A 246 27.65 3.15 8.35
CA GLY A 246 28.46 4.36 8.31
C GLY A 246 27.69 5.66 8.14
N TYR A 247 26.36 5.64 8.38
CA TYR A 247 25.52 6.82 8.19
C TYR A 247 24.90 7.25 9.52
N ASP A 248 25.30 8.38 10.02
CA ASP A 248 24.76 8.90 11.27
C ASP A 248 23.41 9.59 11.01
N LYS A 249 22.34 8.96 11.52
CA LYS A 249 20.95 9.44 11.43
C LYS A 249 20.33 9.50 12.82
N THR A 250 19.45 10.48 12.97
CA THR A 250 18.57 10.60 14.13
C THR A 250 17.11 10.41 13.69
N PRO A 251 16.14 10.27 14.60
CA PRO A 251 14.73 10.24 14.21
C PRO A 251 14.31 11.42 13.33
N GLU A 252 14.84 12.62 13.59
CA GLU A 252 14.52 13.85 12.88
C GLU A 252 15.16 13.91 11.48
N THR A 253 16.29 13.25 11.29
CA THR A 253 17.03 13.23 10.02
C THR A 253 16.85 11.93 9.22
N TYR A 254 16.06 10.98 9.75
CA TYR A 254 15.77 9.75 9.03
C TYR A 254 14.95 10.04 7.77
N PRO A 255 15.39 9.57 6.59
CA PRO A 255 14.73 9.94 5.34
C PRO A 255 13.39 9.20 5.19
N LEU A 256 12.30 9.96 5.07
CA LEU A 256 10.96 9.44 4.92
C LEU A 256 10.25 10.10 3.74
N PHE A 257 9.46 9.31 3.02
CA PHE A 257 8.39 9.80 2.14
C PHE A 257 7.16 10.20 2.95
N THR A 258 6.32 11.03 2.37
CA THR A 258 4.91 11.11 2.75
C THR A 258 4.10 10.07 1.99
N ALA A 259 2.95 9.69 2.54
CA ALA A 259 2.07 8.73 1.87
C ALA A 259 1.50 9.28 0.54
N GLU A 260 1.30 10.60 0.45
CA GLU A 260 0.83 11.29 -0.76
C GLU A 260 1.81 11.17 -1.93
N GLN A 261 3.12 11.16 -1.66
CA GLN A 261 4.13 10.98 -2.72
C GLN A 261 4.02 9.61 -3.41
N ILE A 262 3.51 8.61 -2.70
CA ILE A 262 3.15 7.32 -3.31
C ILE A 262 1.90 7.51 -4.20
N GLY A 263 0.95 8.32 -3.75
CA GLY A 263 -0.24 8.69 -4.52
C GLY A 263 0.12 9.38 -5.84
N ASP A 264 1.15 10.23 -5.87
CA ASP A 264 1.64 10.87 -7.11
C ASP A 264 2.13 9.82 -8.12
N ALA A 265 2.86 8.81 -7.67
CA ALA A 265 3.31 7.72 -8.54
C ALA A 265 2.13 6.88 -9.07
N VAL A 266 1.13 6.60 -8.22
CA VAL A 266 -0.11 5.92 -8.64
C VAL A 266 -0.85 6.75 -9.69
N LYS A 267 -0.98 8.06 -9.49
CA LYS A 267 -1.60 8.97 -10.45
C LYS A 267 -0.87 8.97 -11.79
N TYR A 268 0.47 8.97 -11.77
CA TYR A 268 1.26 8.82 -12.99
C TYR A 268 0.91 7.52 -13.73
N VAL A 269 0.85 6.39 -13.03
CA VAL A 269 0.49 5.10 -13.66
C VAL A 269 -0.93 5.12 -14.24
N ILE A 270 -1.89 5.70 -13.51
CA ILE A 270 -3.28 5.81 -13.98
C ILE A 270 -3.34 6.58 -15.31
N THR A 271 -2.60 7.68 -15.42
CA THR A 271 -2.64 8.57 -16.61
C THR A 271 -1.70 8.15 -17.74
N ALA A 272 -0.70 7.31 -17.47
CA ALA A 272 0.28 6.86 -18.45
C ALA A 272 -0.38 6.15 -19.63
N GLN A 273 0.05 6.48 -20.85
CA GLN A 273 -0.42 5.88 -22.11
C GLN A 273 0.44 4.67 -22.52
N CYS A 274 1.06 4.02 -21.55
CA CYS A 274 1.92 2.86 -21.73
C CYS A 274 1.74 1.88 -20.57
N ASN A 275 2.25 0.66 -20.73
CA ASN A 275 2.33 -0.31 -19.66
C ASN A 275 3.55 -0.02 -18.77
N VAL A 276 3.32 0.66 -17.66
CA VAL A 276 4.34 0.86 -16.62
C VAL A 276 4.42 -0.42 -15.79
N ARG A 277 5.59 -1.06 -15.74
CA ARG A 277 5.74 -2.35 -15.07
C ARG A 277 6.17 -2.22 -13.60
N GLU A 278 7.18 -1.44 -13.36
CA GLU A 278 7.80 -1.33 -12.04
C GLU A 278 8.26 0.12 -11.80
N ILE A 279 8.01 0.63 -10.59
CA ILE A 279 8.50 1.93 -10.13
C ILE A 279 9.11 1.76 -8.75
N ALA A 280 10.42 1.99 -8.62
CA ALA A 280 11.08 2.08 -7.33
C ALA A 280 11.18 3.54 -6.90
N LEU A 281 10.67 3.86 -5.72
CA LEU A 281 10.71 5.19 -5.13
C LEU A 281 11.52 5.15 -3.85
N LEU A 282 12.54 5.99 -3.76
CA LEU A 282 13.36 6.09 -2.54
C LEU A 282 13.38 7.54 -2.06
N PRO A 283 13.15 7.83 -0.77
CA PRO A 283 13.35 9.17 -0.26
C PRO A 283 14.83 9.56 -0.43
N TYR A 284 15.07 10.82 -0.72
CA TYR A 284 16.45 11.32 -0.82
C TYR A 284 17.19 11.04 0.50
N GLY A 285 18.41 10.50 0.41
CA GLY A 285 19.20 10.11 1.58
C GLY A 285 18.83 8.75 2.19
N GLN A 286 17.84 8.05 1.65
CA GLN A 286 17.75 6.61 1.84
C GLN A 286 18.77 5.96 0.89
N PHE A 287 19.68 5.23 1.47
CA PHE A 287 20.84 4.73 0.75
C PHE A 287 20.45 3.85 -0.41
N PRO A 288 20.97 4.13 -1.63
CA PRO A 288 21.01 3.12 -2.67
C PRO A 288 21.86 1.99 -2.10
N HIS A 289 21.26 0.84 -1.89
CA HIS A 289 21.97 -0.21 -1.23
C HIS A 289 23.12 -0.72 -2.03
N LEU A 290 24.11 -0.75 -1.32
CA LEU A 290 25.16 -1.70 -1.25
C LEU A 290 24.61 -3.10 -1.51
N GLY A 291 24.84 -3.64 -2.72
CA GLY A 291 24.45 -4.99 -3.06
C GLY A 291 23.28 -5.04 -4.04
N ALA A 292 23.45 -4.40 -5.15
CA ALA A 292 22.88 -4.90 -6.38
C ALA A 292 23.76 -6.02 -6.89
#